data_4019f8ef203f5ed379dbe573d48c2e7c
#
_entry.id   4019f8ef203f5ed379dbe573d48c2e7c
#
_cell.length_a   1.000
_cell.length_b   1.000
_cell.length_c   1.000
_cell.angle_alpha   90.00
_cell.angle_beta   90.00
_cell.angle_gamma   90.00
#
_symmetry.space_group_name_H-M   'P 1'
#
loop_
_entity.id
_entity.type
_entity.pdbx_description
1 polymer ?
#
loop_
_entity_poly.entity_id
_entity_poly.type
_entity_poly.pdbx_seq_one_letter_code
_entity_poly.pdbx_strand_id
1 'polypeptide(L)'
;MKRRDFLTATAMALSAALLRAQSADRPLTVGVIGHTGQGNYGHGEDAVWLKIPQTTIAAVADADPKGLAAAAKKLGGVKAFADYRAMLAETKPDIAAICARHIHEHRDMIVAAIEAGVKGIYIEKPFVRTLAEADEVVKLCATRGVRLAIAHRNRYHPVLETVRKLVAAGEIGELKEVRVRGKQDQRGGGLDLWVLGGHGFNLATLFTGPAISCEATVLVEGRPATKADIHPGDEGVGPIVGDEVHARYETKSGIPLYFDSKKGTWTPGTPFGARLIGSKGVISLQIDEEPLAVLEREGRKFPITTDGIGQAEPIKDIKLVNGGHHGAVRDLLAAIAEKREPLCGPEAGRETVELTLAVFASFAAGGKKVALPLTDRLHPLR
;
A
#
# COMPACT_ATOMS: atom_id res chain seq x y z
N MET A 1 11.82 12.45 -53.81
CA MET A 1 12.28 11.43 -52.84
C MET A 1 12.95 10.29 -53.64
N LYS A 2 14.25 10.10 -53.48
CA LYS A 2 15.00 9.10 -54.25
C LYS A 2 14.71 7.70 -53.67
N ARG A 3 14.60 6.68 -54.52
CA ARG A 3 14.32 5.29 -54.18
C ARG A 3 15.21 4.73 -53.05
N ARG A 4 16.38 5.30 -52.84
CA ARG A 4 17.32 5.00 -51.75
C ARG A 4 16.85 5.45 -50.39
N ASP A 5 16.16 6.61 -50.28
CA ASP A 5 15.68 7.19 -49.00
C ASP A 5 14.47 6.42 -48.47
N PHE A 6 13.70 5.82 -49.38
CA PHE A 6 12.57 4.97 -49.03
C PHE A 6 13.02 3.62 -48.47
N LEU A 7 14.05 3.01 -49.03
CA LEU A 7 14.60 1.74 -48.56
C LEU A 7 15.31 1.83 -47.22
N THR A 8 15.99 2.96 -46.94
CA THR A 8 16.61 3.21 -45.63
C THR A 8 15.60 3.48 -44.54
N ALA A 9 14.54 4.23 -44.83
CA ALA A 9 13.47 4.49 -43.86
C ALA A 9 12.68 3.22 -43.53
N THR A 10 12.45 2.34 -44.52
CA THR A 10 11.78 1.04 -44.31
C THR A 10 12.62 0.06 -43.50
N ALA A 11 13.92 0.03 -43.73
CA ALA A 11 14.88 -0.82 -43.00
C ALA A 11 15.02 -0.38 -41.53
N MET A 12 15.04 0.94 -41.27
CA MET A 12 15.04 1.49 -39.90
C MET A 12 13.72 1.24 -39.17
N ALA A 13 12.58 1.32 -39.86
CA ALA A 13 11.29 1.00 -39.29
C ALA A 13 11.13 -0.49 -38.97
N LEU A 14 11.61 -1.39 -39.83
CA LEU A 14 11.62 -2.83 -39.59
C LEU A 14 12.57 -3.21 -38.46
N SER A 15 13.78 -2.63 -38.40
CA SER A 15 14.72 -2.88 -37.29
C SER A 15 14.19 -2.35 -35.95
N ALA A 16 13.52 -1.20 -35.92
CA ALA A 16 12.85 -0.68 -34.73
C ALA A 16 11.65 -1.55 -34.31
N ALA A 17 10.92 -2.12 -35.28
CA ALA A 17 9.82 -3.04 -35.00
C ALA A 17 10.33 -4.41 -34.49
N LEU A 18 11.40 -4.92 -35.05
CA LEU A 18 12.07 -6.15 -34.59
C LEU A 18 12.73 -5.99 -33.22
N LEU A 19 13.37 -4.86 -32.93
CA LEU A 19 13.88 -4.50 -31.61
C LEU A 19 12.75 -4.34 -30.57
N ARG A 20 11.60 -3.81 -30.98
CA ARG A 20 10.40 -3.73 -30.13
C ARG A 20 9.76 -5.10 -29.88
N ALA A 21 9.71 -5.98 -30.89
CA ALA A 21 9.23 -7.35 -30.75
C ALA A 21 10.14 -8.20 -29.86
N GLN A 22 11.47 -8.06 -29.98
CA GLN A 22 12.45 -8.74 -29.12
C GLN A 22 12.44 -8.24 -27.68
N SER A 23 12.05 -6.96 -27.43
CA SER A 23 11.93 -6.43 -26.08
C SER A 23 10.64 -6.87 -25.36
N ALA A 24 9.64 -7.36 -26.10
CA ALA A 24 8.38 -7.85 -25.55
C ALA A 24 8.46 -9.31 -25.05
N ASP A 25 9.50 -10.05 -25.39
CA ASP A 25 9.60 -11.50 -25.14
C ASP A 25 10.50 -11.91 -23.96
N ARG A 26 11.33 -11.00 -23.42
CA ARG A 26 12.14 -11.35 -22.24
C ARG A 26 11.40 -11.06 -20.93
N PRO A 27 11.48 -11.93 -19.93
CA PRO A 27 11.00 -11.63 -18.59
C PRO A 27 11.65 -10.36 -18.03
N LEU A 28 10.87 -9.53 -17.32
CA LEU A 28 11.40 -8.36 -16.64
C LEU A 28 12.27 -8.80 -15.45
N THR A 29 13.45 -8.19 -15.32
CA THR A 29 14.37 -8.49 -14.22
C THR A 29 13.99 -7.75 -12.95
N VAL A 30 14.09 -8.45 -11.81
CA VAL A 30 13.73 -7.91 -10.50
C VAL A 30 14.95 -7.90 -9.57
N GLY A 31 15.27 -6.74 -9.01
CA GLY A 31 16.19 -6.59 -7.89
C GLY A 31 15.40 -6.53 -6.57
N VAL A 32 15.68 -7.46 -5.66
CA VAL A 32 14.99 -7.52 -4.36
C VAL A 32 15.83 -6.83 -3.30
N ILE A 33 15.23 -5.93 -2.51
CA ILE A 33 15.89 -5.20 -1.42
C ILE A 33 15.19 -5.58 -0.12
N GLY A 34 15.92 -6.22 0.80
CA GLY A 34 15.49 -6.51 2.17
C GLY A 34 16.39 -5.85 3.18
N HIS A 35 16.05 -5.94 4.47
CA HIS A 35 16.90 -5.49 5.56
C HIS A 35 16.67 -6.35 6.80
N THR A 36 17.42 -7.44 6.91
CA THR A 36 17.39 -8.32 8.07
C THR A 36 17.84 -7.57 9.32
N GLY A 37 17.09 -7.72 10.42
CA GLY A 37 17.34 -6.98 11.66
C GLY A 37 16.65 -5.60 11.73
N GLN A 38 16.18 -5.07 10.59
CA GLN A 38 15.37 -3.86 10.51
C GLN A 38 13.98 -4.18 9.96
N GLY A 39 13.24 -5.07 10.65
CA GLY A 39 11.93 -5.54 10.23
C GLY A 39 11.94 -6.65 9.19
N ASN A 40 13.09 -7.06 8.69
CA ASN A 40 13.30 -8.11 7.70
C ASN A 40 12.64 -7.79 6.33
N TYR A 41 12.12 -8.81 5.66
CA TYR A 41 11.38 -8.69 4.41
C TYR A 41 9.88 -8.57 4.71
N GLY A 42 9.14 -7.91 3.85
CA GLY A 42 7.68 -7.88 3.88
C GLY A 42 7.07 -9.30 3.75
N HIS A 43 5.77 -9.41 3.92
CA HIS A 43 5.03 -10.69 4.02
C HIS A 43 4.93 -11.47 2.70
N GLY A 44 6.07 -11.80 2.07
CA GLY A 44 6.17 -12.55 0.83
C GLY A 44 6.38 -11.68 -0.41
N GLU A 45 6.68 -10.41 -0.24
CA GLU A 45 6.99 -9.45 -1.31
C GLU A 45 8.25 -9.83 -2.09
N ASP A 46 9.20 -10.44 -1.41
CA ASP A 46 10.43 -10.96 -2.00
C ASP A 46 10.19 -12.20 -2.87
N ALA A 47 9.28 -13.08 -2.46
CA ALA A 47 9.07 -14.38 -3.07
C ALA A 47 7.93 -14.41 -4.11
N VAL A 48 7.06 -13.40 -4.16
CA VAL A 48 5.94 -13.33 -5.10
C VAL A 48 6.41 -13.45 -6.56
N TRP A 49 7.57 -12.90 -6.86
CA TRP A 49 8.18 -12.87 -8.19
C TRP A 49 8.54 -14.25 -8.74
N LEU A 50 8.80 -15.22 -7.87
CA LEU A 50 9.06 -16.62 -8.27
C LEU A 50 7.83 -17.29 -8.91
N LYS A 51 6.64 -16.71 -8.72
CA LYS A 51 5.36 -17.23 -9.23
C LYS A 51 4.79 -16.39 -10.36
N ILE A 52 5.54 -15.42 -10.87
CA ILE A 52 5.13 -14.52 -11.96
C ILE A 52 5.98 -14.86 -13.20
N PRO A 53 5.44 -15.59 -14.18
CA PRO A 53 6.21 -16.06 -15.35
C PRO A 53 6.85 -14.94 -16.17
N GLN A 54 6.30 -13.72 -16.10
CA GLN A 54 6.79 -12.54 -16.80
C GLN A 54 8.00 -11.89 -16.12
N THR A 55 8.49 -12.44 -15.00
CA THR A 55 9.61 -11.87 -14.24
C THR A 55 10.69 -12.89 -13.91
N THR A 56 11.92 -12.41 -13.72
CA THR A 56 13.05 -13.19 -13.22
C THR A 56 13.78 -12.38 -12.16
N ILE A 57 14.03 -12.97 -10.99
CA ILE A 57 14.83 -12.32 -9.95
C ILE A 57 16.28 -12.35 -10.38
N ALA A 58 16.88 -11.17 -10.57
CA ALA A 58 18.27 -11.01 -10.99
C ALA A 58 19.24 -11.02 -9.80
N ALA A 59 18.83 -10.41 -8.69
CA ALA A 59 19.68 -10.26 -7.51
C ALA A 59 18.86 -9.93 -6.26
N VAL A 60 19.50 -10.08 -5.10
CA VAL A 60 18.99 -9.65 -3.81
C VAL A 60 20.04 -8.84 -3.06
N ALA A 61 19.61 -7.80 -2.33
CA ALA A 61 20.44 -7.02 -1.45
C ALA A 61 19.93 -7.05 -0.02
N ASP A 62 20.84 -7.23 0.94
CA ASP A 62 20.56 -7.16 2.38
C ASP A 62 21.87 -6.85 3.12
N ALA A 63 21.85 -5.87 4.03
CA ALA A 63 23.02 -5.46 4.77
C ALA A 63 23.48 -6.51 5.81
N ASP A 64 22.59 -7.38 6.27
CA ASP A 64 22.92 -8.48 7.18
C ASP A 64 23.46 -9.71 6.39
N PRO A 65 24.71 -10.17 6.64
CA PRO A 65 25.30 -11.26 5.87
C PRO A 65 24.52 -12.59 5.98
N LYS A 66 23.91 -12.87 7.14
CA LYS A 66 23.14 -14.12 7.36
C LYS A 66 21.78 -14.03 6.66
N GLY A 67 21.12 -12.89 6.77
CA GLY A 67 19.88 -12.57 6.07
C GLY A 67 20.07 -12.64 4.56
N LEU A 68 21.14 -12.03 4.07
CA LEU A 68 21.51 -12.04 2.65
C LEU A 68 21.69 -13.46 2.10
N ALA A 69 22.47 -14.30 2.80
CA ALA A 69 22.69 -15.68 2.38
C ALA A 69 21.39 -16.51 2.38
N ALA A 70 20.54 -16.32 3.38
CA ALA A 70 19.25 -16.98 3.48
C ALA A 70 18.29 -16.51 2.36
N ALA A 71 18.22 -15.21 2.10
CA ALA A 71 17.39 -14.63 1.05
C ALA A 71 17.86 -15.07 -0.35
N ALA A 72 19.15 -15.03 -0.63
CA ALA A 72 19.69 -15.50 -1.91
C ALA A 72 19.34 -16.96 -2.18
N LYS A 73 19.48 -17.83 -1.17
CA LYS A 73 19.07 -19.24 -1.27
C LYS A 73 17.56 -19.39 -1.51
N LYS A 74 16.73 -18.69 -0.72
CA LYS A 74 15.26 -18.68 -0.84
C LYS A 74 14.80 -18.29 -2.23
N LEU A 75 15.48 -17.33 -2.83
CA LEU A 75 15.15 -16.76 -4.15
C LEU A 75 15.75 -17.52 -5.34
N GLY A 76 16.30 -18.71 -5.12
CA GLY A 76 16.81 -19.57 -6.20
C GLY A 76 18.30 -19.48 -6.45
N GLY A 77 19.10 -19.02 -5.49
CA GLY A 77 20.56 -18.89 -5.62
C GLY A 77 20.98 -17.67 -6.45
N VAL A 78 20.19 -16.60 -6.39
CA VAL A 78 20.46 -15.36 -7.15
C VAL A 78 21.68 -14.63 -6.62
N LYS A 79 22.23 -13.71 -7.42
CA LYS A 79 23.38 -12.89 -7.03
C LYS A 79 23.06 -12.05 -5.79
N ALA A 80 23.99 -12.01 -4.84
CA ALA A 80 23.81 -11.40 -3.52
C ALA A 80 24.69 -10.16 -3.36
N PHE A 81 24.15 -9.11 -2.77
CA PHE A 81 24.83 -7.82 -2.51
C PHE A 81 24.59 -7.36 -1.09
N ALA A 82 25.62 -6.88 -0.41
CA ALA A 82 25.49 -6.27 0.90
C ALA A 82 24.89 -4.84 0.83
N ASP A 83 25.01 -4.18 -0.32
CA ASP A 83 24.50 -2.84 -0.57
C ASP A 83 23.55 -2.84 -1.78
N TYR A 84 22.33 -2.34 -1.58
CA TYR A 84 21.33 -2.26 -2.63
C TYR A 84 21.69 -1.26 -3.74
N ARG A 85 22.47 -0.21 -3.46
CA ARG A 85 22.93 0.72 -4.47
C ARG A 85 23.92 0.06 -5.43
N ALA A 86 24.83 -0.74 -4.88
CA ALA A 86 25.74 -1.56 -5.69
C ALA A 86 24.98 -2.58 -6.54
N MET A 87 23.96 -3.24 -5.97
CA MET A 87 23.06 -4.15 -6.71
C MET A 87 22.39 -3.43 -7.87
N LEU A 88 21.76 -2.29 -7.62
CA LEU A 88 21.04 -1.52 -8.64
C LEU A 88 21.98 -1.05 -9.77
N ALA A 89 23.16 -0.55 -9.42
CA ALA A 89 24.15 -0.06 -10.39
C ALA A 89 24.68 -1.18 -11.30
N GLU A 90 24.94 -2.35 -10.72
CA GLU A 90 25.53 -3.47 -11.46
C GLU A 90 24.51 -4.24 -12.28
N THR A 91 23.35 -4.57 -11.69
CA THR A 91 22.35 -5.44 -12.33
C THR A 91 21.35 -4.69 -13.19
N LYS A 92 21.17 -3.40 -12.96
CA LYS A 92 20.20 -2.52 -13.67
C LYS A 92 18.85 -3.22 -13.88
N PRO A 93 18.17 -3.63 -12.82
CA PRO A 93 16.93 -4.39 -12.93
C PRO A 93 15.81 -3.54 -13.56
N ASP A 94 14.88 -4.19 -14.25
CA ASP A 94 13.67 -3.51 -14.73
C ASP A 94 12.74 -3.07 -13.60
N ILE A 95 12.74 -3.82 -12.49
CA ILE A 95 11.87 -3.60 -11.33
C ILE A 95 12.72 -3.68 -10.05
N ALA A 96 12.48 -2.76 -9.12
CA ALA A 96 12.95 -2.86 -7.74
C ALA A 96 11.80 -3.33 -6.82
N ALA A 97 12.00 -4.44 -6.11
CA ALA A 97 11.13 -4.92 -5.06
C ALA A 97 11.71 -4.48 -3.70
N ILE A 98 11.16 -3.43 -3.11
CA ILE A 98 11.61 -2.85 -1.85
C ILE A 98 10.80 -3.49 -0.72
N CYS A 99 11.37 -4.56 -0.16
CA CYS A 99 10.73 -5.41 0.86
C CYS A 99 11.12 -5.04 2.29
N ALA A 100 12.03 -4.08 2.49
CA ALA A 100 12.40 -3.57 3.80
C ALA A 100 11.16 -3.00 4.51
N ARG A 101 10.94 -3.36 5.80
CA ARG A 101 9.73 -2.97 6.52
C ARG A 101 9.84 -1.64 7.25
N HIS A 102 11.07 -1.20 7.56
CA HIS A 102 11.26 0.06 8.28
C HIS A 102 11.10 1.25 7.34
N ILE A 103 10.03 1.99 7.57
CA ILE A 103 9.56 3.08 6.70
C ILE A 103 10.60 4.20 6.48
N HIS A 104 11.51 4.42 7.45
CA HIS A 104 12.52 5.48 7.35
C HIS A 104 13.55 5.24 6.23
N GLU A 105 13.64 4.03 5.69
CA GLU A 105 14.53 3.66 4.59
C GLU A 105 13.86 3.81 3.22
N HIS A 106 12.52 3.82 3.16
CA HIS A 106 11.76 3.70 1.92
C HIS A 106 12.08 4.80 0.92
N ARG A 107 12.07 6.06 1.36
CA ARG A 107 12.34 7.22 0.49
C ARG A 107 13.68 7.06 -0.24
N ASP A 108 14.74 6.72 0.48
CA ASP A 108 16.08 6.63 -0.10
C ASP A 108 16.23 5.42 -1.03
N MET A 109 15.59 4.29 -0.72
CA MET A 109 15.54 3.12 -1.59
C MET A 109 14.74 3.40 -2.87
N ILE A 110 13.61 4.11 -2.78
CA ILE A 110 12.81 4.52 -3.94
C ILE A 110 13.62 5.44 -4.85
N VAL A 111 14.25 6.48 -4.29
CA VAL A 111 15.03 7.44 -5.05
C VAL A 111 16.18 6.75 -5.78
N ALA A 112 16.95 5.91 -5.07
CA ALA A 112 18.04 5.15 -5.68
C ALA A 112 17.57 4.22 -6.82
N ALA A 113 16.42 3.56 -6.66
CA ALA A 113 15.85 2.73 -7.71
C ALA A 113 15.43 3.56 -8.94
N ILE A 114 14.80 4.72 -8.74
CA ILE A 114 14.43 5.64 -9.83
C ILE A 114 15.68 6.16 -10.55
N GLU A 115 16.73 6.53 -9.83
CA GLU A 115 17.99 7.02 -10.39
C GLU A 115 18.73 5.91 -11.16
N ALA A 116 18.62 4.65 -10.73
CA ALA A 116 19.16 3.51 -11.45
C ALA A 116 18.39 3.19 -12.75
N GLY A 117 17.24 3.85 -12.98
CA GLY A 117 16.48 3.74 -14.23
C GLY A 117 15.52 2.54 -14.28
N VAL A 118 15.01 2.07 -13.13
CA VAL A 118 13.98 1.03 -13.12
C VAL A 118 12.70 1.51 -13.82
N LYS A 119 11.95 0.57 -14.39
CA LYS A 119 10.63 0.82 -15.00
C LYS A 119 9.51 0.79 -13.96
N GLY A 120 9.70 -0.02 -12.91
CA GLY A 120 8.73 -0.22 -11.86
C GLY A 120 9.33 -0.40 -10.48
N ILE A 121 8.54 -0.08 -9.45
CA ILE A 121 8.87 -0.30 -8.04
C ILE A 121 7.67 -0.97 -7.38
N TYR A 122 7.92 -2.03 -6.62
CA TYR A 122 6.95 -2.60 -5.69
C TYR A 122 7.50 -2.44 -4.28
N ILE A 123 6.74 -1.80 -3.38
CA ILE A 123 7.26 -1.41 -2.07
C ILE A 123 6.30 -1.79 -0.94
N GLU A 124 6.89 -2.22 0.19
CA GLU A 124 6.19 -2.46 1.46
C GLU A 124 5.52 -1.16 1.97
N LYS A 125 4.42 -1.34 2.64
CA LYS A 125 3.69 -0.28 3.35
C LYS A 125 4.23 -0.16 4.82
N PRO A 126 4.07 0.99 5.48
CA PRO A 126 3.58 2.27 5.00
C PRO A 126 4.49 2.90 3.94
N PHE A 127 3.97 3.81 3.12
CA PHE A 127 4.67 4.32 1.95
C PHE A 127 5.96 5.08 2.30
N VAL A 128 5.84 6.23 2.97
CA VAL A 128 6.95 7.08 3.46
C VAL A 128 6.49 7.82 4.72
N ARG A 129 7.44 8.47 5.46
CA ARG A 129 7.16 9.06 6.77
C ARG A 129 6.47 10.43 6.75
N THR A 130 6.66 11.21 5.69
CA THR A 130 6.19 12.59 5.61
C THR A 130 5.53 12.87 4.28
N LEU A 131 4.71 13.92 4.24
CA LEU A 131 4.12 14.38 2.99
C LEU A 131 5.16 14.99 2.05
N ALA A 132 6.24 15.58 2.60
CA ALA A 132 7.34 16.08 1.79
C ALA A 132 8.05 14.93 1.03
N GLU A 133 8.32 13.82 1.72
CA GLU A 133 8.85 12.60 1.07
C GLU A 133 7.88 12.04 0.04
N ALA A 134 6.57 12.02 0.34
CA ALA A 134 5.54 11.54 -0.59
C ALA A 134 5.46 12.42 -1.84
N ASP A 135 5.45 13.75 -1.68
CA ASP A 135 5.41 14.70 -2.80
C ASP A 135 6.65 14.56 -3.70
N GLU A 136 7.83 14.37 -3.09
CA GLU A 136 9.07 14.12 -3.84
C GLU A 136 8.96 12.85 -4.67
N VAL A 137 8.52 11.74 -4.09
CA VAL A 137 8.39 10.45 -4.80
C VAL A 137 7.34 10.53 -5.90
N VAL A 138 6.17 11.12 -5.62
CA VAL A 138 5.12 11.36 -6.64
C VAL A 138 5.71 12.10 -7.84
N LYS A 139 6.40 13.20 -7.59
CA LYS A 139 7.03 14.01 -8.63
C LYS A 139 8.10 13.24 -9.41
N LEU A 140 8.97 12.50 -8.72
CA LEU A 140 10.02 11.69 -9.35
C LEU A 140 9.43 10.58 -10.23
N CYS A 141 8.45 9.82 -9.73
CA CYS A 141 7.77 8.81 -10.51
C CYS A 141 7.15 9.38 -11.80
N ALA A 142 6.44 10.50 -11.68
CA ALA A 142 5.82 11.17 -12.82
C ALA A 142 6.86 11.67 -13.85
N THR A 143 7.92 12.33 -13.39
CA THR A 143 8.94 12.93 -14.28
C THR A 143 9.83 11.90 -14.96
N ARG A 144 10.09 10.75 -14.29
CA ARG A 144 10.92 9.66 -14.82
C ARG A 144 10.11 8.56 -15.51
N GLY A 145 8.77 8.62 -15.43
CA GLY A 145 7.88 7.62 -16.02
C GLY A 145 7.93 6.27 -15.31
N VAL A 146 8.38 6.23 -14.04
CA VAL A 146 8.45 5.02 -13.22
C VAL A 146 7.08 4.70 -12.65
N ARG A 147 6.65 3.44 -12.70
CA ARG A 147 5.41 2.97 -12.07
C ARG A 147 5.72 2.41 -10.70
N LEU A 148 5.10 2.93 -9.67
CA LEU A 148 5.28 2.48 -8.30
C LEU A 148 3.98 1.93 -7.74
N ALA A 149 4.00 0.71 -7.21
CA ALA A 149 2.86 0.10 -6.51
C ALA A 149 3.23 -0.17 -5.05
N ILE A 150 2.33 0.19 -4.14
CA ILE A 150 2.48 -0.01 -2.70
C ILE A 150 1.71 -1.27 -2.31
N ALA A 151 2.24 -2.03 -1.35
CA ALA A 151 1.73 -3.32 -0.91
C ALA A 151 0.42 -3.25 -0.09
N HIS A 152 -0.54 -2.43 -0.51
CA HIS A 152 -1.90 -2.44 0.02
C HIS A 152 -2.70 -3.60 -0.59
N ARG A 153 -2.27 -4.83 -0.30
CA ARG A 153 -2.71 -6.06 -0.97
C ARG A 153 -4.23 -6.28 -0.98
N ASN A 154 -4.92 -5.90 0.10
CA ASN A 154 -6.37 -6.08 0.21
C ASN A 154 -7.15 -5.26 -0.86
N ARG A 155 -6.57 -4.16 -1.36
CA ARG A 155 -7.13 -3.35 -2.44
C ARG A 155 -7.29 -4.08 -3.76
N TYR A 156 -6.49 -5.12 -3.97
CA TYR A 156 -6.48 -5.92 -5.20
C TYR A 156 -7.40 -7.15 -5.11
N HIS A 157 -8.13 -7.30 -4.00
CA HIS A 157 -9.04 -8.42 -3.83
C HIS A 157 -10.24 -8.32 -4.78
N PRO A 158 -10.50 -9.35 -5.60
CA PRO A 158 -11.53 -9.28 -6.66
C PRO A 158 -12.95 -9.03 -6.11
N VAL A 159 -13.24 -9.41 -4.86
CA VAL A 159 -14.55 -9.17 -4.23
C VAL A 159 -14.89 -7.68 -4.11
N LEU A 160 -13.89 -6.78 -4.10
CA LEU A 160 -14.15 -5.34 -3.96
C LEU A 160 -14.98 -4.77 -5.11
N GLU A 161 -14.85 -5.33 -6.31
CA GLU A 161 -15.70 -4.93 -7.44
C GLU A 161 -17.17 -5.33 -7.20
N THR A 162 -17.39 -6.53 -6.64
CA THR A 162 -18.73 -6.94 -6.20
C THR A 162 -19.28 -6.04 -5.11
N VAL A 163 -18.46 -5.73 -4.09
CA VAL A 163 -18.86 -4.81 -3.01
C VAL A 163 -19.26 -3.45 -3.58
N ARG A 164 -18.49 -2.87 -4.50
CA ARG A 164 -18.82 -1.60 -5.15
C ARG A 164 -20.18 -1.66 -5.87
N LYS A 165 -20.44 -2.73 -6.62
CA LYS A 165 -21.72 -2.95 -7.31
C LYS A 165 -22.89 -3.08 -6.33
N LEU A 166 -22.71 -3.81 -5.23
CA LEU A 166 -23.73 -3.96 -4.20
C LEU A 166 -24.05 -2.63 -3.51
N VAL A 167 -23.02 -1.84 -3.15
CA VAL A 167 -23.22 -0.49 -2.59
C VAL A 167 -23.95 0.41 -3.59
N ALA A 168 -23.54 0.42 -4.84
CA ALA A 168 -24.17 1.22 -5.91
C ALA A 168 -25.61 0.79 -6.20
N ALA A 169 -25.93 -0.51 -6.08
CA ALA A 169 -27.27 -1.06 -6.22
C ALA A 169 -28.18 -0.79 -5.01
N GLY A 170 -27.63 -0.22 -3.90
CA GLY A 170 -28.39 0.10 -2.70
C GLY A 170 -28.68 -1.10 -1.80
N GLU A 171 -27.90 -2.18 -1.87
CA GLU A 171 -28.08 -3.36 -1.00
C GLU A 171 -27.98 -3.06 0.49
N ILE A 172 -27.20 -2.04 0.87
CA ILE A 172 -27.13 -1.52 2.24
C ILE A 172 -27.92 -0.20 2.41
N GLY A 173 -28.72 0.17 1.41
CA GLY A 173 -29.38 1.47 1.36
C GLY A 173 -28.42 2.62 1.06
N GLU A 174 -28.72 3.82 1.56
CA GLU A 174 -27.81 4.97 1.46
C GLU A 174 -26.60 4.78 2.38
N LEU A 175 -25.38 4.91 1.85
CA LEU A 175 -24.16 4.86 2.65
C LEU A 175 -24.08 6.08 3.57
N LYS A 176 -24.10 5.88 4.87
CA LYS A 176 -24.16 6.93 5.89
C LYS A 176 -22.81 7.30 6.45
N GLU A 177 -21.94 6.31 6.66
CA GLU A 177 -20.58 6.51 7.19
C GLU A 177 -19.70 5.32 6.87
N VAL A 178 -18.38 5.54 6.91
CA VAL A 178 -17.37 4.49 6.85
C VAL A 178 -16.52 4.53 8.13
N ARG A 179 -16.35 3.38 8.78
CA ARG A 179 -15.54 3.26 10.00
C ARG A 179 -14.37 2.33 9.76
N VAL A 180 -13.16 2.84 9.95
CA VAL A 180 -11.93 2.06 9.99
C VAL A 180 -11.60 1.74 11.42
N ARG A 181 -11.35 0.46 11.71
CA ARG A 181 -10.87 -0.01 12.99
C ARG A 181 -9.47 -0.56 12.83
N GLY A 182 -8.53 -0.10 13.67
CA GLY A 182 -7.19 -0.67 13.79
C GLY A 182 -7.22 -2.09 14.35
N LYS A 183 -6.10 -2.78 14.33
CA LYS A 183 -5.98 -4.14 14.87
C LYS A 183 -6.12 -4.20 16.38
N GLN A 184 -5.70 -3.11 17.06
CA GLN A 184 -5.89 -2.92 18.50
C GLN A 184 -5.17 -3.97 19.37
N ASP A 185 -4.13 -4.61 18.83
CA ASP A 185 -3.24 -5.48 19.58
C ASP A 185 -2.27 -4.65 20.47
N GLN A 186 -1.10 -5.18 20.77
CA GLN A 186 -0.08 -4.46 21.56
C GLN A 186 0.39 -3.16 20.91
N ARG A 187 0.11 -2.93 19.63
CA ARG A 187 0.47 -1.70 18.91
C ARG A 187 -0.52 -0.57 19.06
N GLY A 188 -1.77 -0.82 19.44
CA GLY A 188 -2.89 0.12 19.50
C GLY A 188 -2.57 1.61 19.56
N GLY A 189 -3.50 2.45 19.17
CA GLY A 189 -3.30 3.90 19.14
C GLY A 189 -2.45 4.40 17.96
N GLY A 190 -1.47 5.27 18.25
CA GLY A 190 -0.65 5.95 17.25
C GLY A 190 0.22 5.03 16.40
N LEU A 191 0.73 3.92 16.94
CA LEU A 191 1.50 2.96 16.17
C LEU A 191 0.60 2.15 15.23
N ASP A 192 -0.55 1.71 15.72
CA ASP A 192 -1.55 0.99 14.91
C ASP A 192 -2.08 1.85 13.77
N LEU A 193 -2.30 3.14 14.03
CA LEU A 193 -2.67 4.14 13.00
C LEU A 193 -1.67 4.13 11.84
N TRP A 194 -0.35 4.10 12.13
CA TRP A 194 0.70 4.04 11.12
C TRP A 194 0.76 2.69 10.40
N VAL A 195 0.98 1.61 11.16
CA VAL A 195 1.39 0.33 10.56
C VAL A 195 0.24 -0.50 10.01
N LEU A 196 -0.99 -0.27 10.49
CA LEU A 196 -2.18 -1.03 10.10
C LEU A 196 -3.33 -0.15 9.58
N GLY A 197 -3.47 1.08 10.11
CA GLY A 197 -4.52 2.02 9.68
C GLY A 197 -4.49 2.32 8.19
N GLY A 198 -3.29 2.40 7.57
CA GLY A 198 -3.12 2.61 6.14
C GLY A 198 -3.85 1.60 5.26
N HIS A 199 -3.95 0.33 5.67
CA HIS A 199 -4.76 -0.68 4.96
C HIS A 199 -6.25 -0.33 4.98
N GLY A 200 -6.77 0.05 6.15
CA GLY A 200 -8.16 0.44 6.31
C GLY A 200 -8.50 1.72 5.55
N PHE A 201 -7.65 2.74 5.62
CA PHE A 201 -7.81 3.99 4.87
C PHE A 201 -7.83 3.74 3.37
N ASN A 202 -6.88 2.93 2.87
CA ASN A 202 -6.82 2.60 1.45
C ASN A 202 -8.08 1.88 0.93
N LEU A 203 -8.76 1.08 1.77
CA LEU A 203 -10.05 0.49 1.45
C LEU A 203 -11.21 1.50 1.59
N ALA A 204 -11.21 2.32 2.64
CA ALA A 204 -12.29 3.25 2.94
C ALA A 204 -12.44 4.35 1.89
N THR A 205 -11.32 4.91 1.41
CA THR A 205 -11.31 5.99 0.40
C THR A 205 -11.92 5.57 -0.94
N LEU A 206 -12.04 4.26 -1.23
CA LEU A 206 -12.83 3.74 -2.36
C LEU A 206 -14.29 4.18 -2.34
N PHE A 207 -14.83 4.38 -1.14
CA PHE A 207 -16.26 4.61 -0.93
C PHE A 207 -16.54 6.05 -0.47
N THR A 208 -15.61 6.67 0.24
CA THR A 208 -15.75 8.03 0.74
C THR A 208 -15.16 9.09 -0.19
N GLY A 209 -14.24 8.70 -1.08
CA GLY A 209 -13.38 9.66 -1.78
C GLY A 209 -12.44 10.39 -0.81
N PRO A 210 -11.75 11.46 -1.27
CA PRO A 210 -10.74 12.15 -0.49
C PRO A 210 -11.34 12.90 0.71
N ALA A 211 -10.59 12.91 1.83
CA ALA A 211 -10.92 13.72 2.99
C ALA A 211 -10.58 15.21 2.77
N ILE A 212 -11.35 16.09 3.41
CA ILE A 212 -11.18 17.55 3.37
C ILE A 212 -10.86 18.16 4.74
N SER A 213 -11.05 17.40 5.82
CA SER A 213 -10.64 17.80 7.17
C SER A 213 -10.49 16.57 8.08
N CYS A 214 -9.77 16.75 9.18
CA CYS A 214 -9.65 15.77 10.26
C CYS A 214 -9.77 16.44 11.61
N GLU A 215 -10.46 15.78 12.54
CA GLU A 215 -10.51 16.09 13.96
C GLU A 215 -10.25 14.82 14.76
N ALA A 216 -9.36 14.87 15.76
CA ALA A 216 -8.94 13.67 16.49
C ALA A 216 -8.82 13.89 17.98
N THR A 217 -9.21 12.87 18.74
CA THR A 217 -8.92 12.72 20.17
C THR A 217 -7.84 11.65 20.33
N VAL A 218 -6.78 11.99 21.05
CA VAL A 218 -5.66 11.11 21.34
C VAL A 218 -5.52 10.99 22.85
N LEU A 219 -5.52 9.75 23.35
CA LEU A 219 -5.46 9.45 24.76
C LEU A 219 -4.23 8.59 25.09
N VAL A 220 -3.77 8.68 26.33
CA VAL A 220 -2.77 7.81 26.94
C VAL A 220 -3.34 7.36 28.29
N GLU A 221 -3.48 6.05 28.48
CA GLU A 221 -4.04 5.47 29.73
C GLU A 221 -5.38 6.10 30.13
N GLY A 222 -6.23 6.40 29.14
CA GLY A 222 -7.56 6.98 29.31
C GLY A 222 -7.61 8.48 29.59
N ARG A 223 -6.49 9.19 29.70
CA ARG A 223 -6.41 10.65 29.81
C ARG A 223 -6.04 11.31 28.49
N PRO A 224 -6.39 12.56 28.25
CA PRO A 224 -5.91 13.30 27.09
C PRO A 224 -4.37 13.29 27.01
N ALA A 225 -3.86 12.95 25.83
CA ALA A 225 -2.43 12.97 25.59
C ALA A 225 -1.90 14.42 25.56
N THR A 226 -0.63 14.58 25.95
CA THR A 226 0.10 15.84 25.95
C THR A 226 1.35 15.75 25.09
N LYS A 227 2.05 16.85 24.87
CA LYS A 227 3.33 16.85 24.16
C LYS A 227 4.42 15.99 24.85
N ALA A 228 4.33 15.82 26.17
CA ALA A 228 5.26 15.00 26.94
C ALA A 228 5.07 13.48 26.67
N ASP A 229 3.93 13.09 26.09
CA ASP A 229 3.63 11.70 25.76
C ASP A 229 4.12 11.32 24.34
N ILE A 230 4.71 12.28 23.60
CA ILE A 230 5.30 11.99 22.28
C ILE A 230 6.57 11.15 22.48
N HIS A 231 6.65 10.04 21.73
CA HIS A 231 7.81 9.14 21.81
C HIS A 231 8.10 8.55 20.41
N PRO A 232 9.31 8.00 20.18
CA PRO A 232 9.61 7.27 18.95
C PRO A 232 8.69 6.06 18.79
N GLY A 233 8.14 5.88 17.60
CA GLY A 233 7.40 4.67 17.22
C GLY A 233 8.32 3.58 16.68
N ASP A 234 7.87 2.34 16.79
CA ASP A 234 8.55 1.19 16.17
C ASP A 234 8.49 1.25 14.63
N GLU A 235 9.19 0.33 13.97
CA GLU A 235 9.22 0.18 12.51
C GLU A 235 9.70 1.45 11.76
N GLY A 236 10.40 2.35 12.45
CA GLY A 236 10.96 3.57 11.84
C GLY A 236 9.92 4.61 11.41
N VAL A 237 8.72 4.58 11.97
CA VAL A 237 7.62 5.52 11.62
C VAL A 237 7.87 6.96 12.09
N GLY A 238 8.87 7.17 12.94
CA GLY A 238 9.14 8.48 13.55
C GLY A 238 8.36 8.69 14.85
N PRO A 239 8.12 9.93 15.27
CA PRO A 239 7.40 10.22 16.51
C PRO A 239 5.93 9.83 16.41
N ILE A 240 5.41 9.25 17.49
CA ILE A 240 3.98 8.91 17.66
C ILE A 240 3.50 9.41 19.02
N VAL A 241 2.19 9.38 19.22
CA VAL A 241 1.53 9.70 20.49
C VAL A 241 0.22 8.90 20.60
N GLY A 242 -0.10 8.50 21.84
CA GLY A 242 -1.37 7.85 22.18
C GLY A 242 -1.35 6.34 22.08
N ASP A 243 -1.94 5.70 23.08
CA ASP A 243 -2.31 4.28 23.09
C ASP A 243 -3.80 4.09 22.71
N GLU A 244 -4.53 5.20 22.57
CA GLU A 244 -5.91 5.27 22.10
C GLU A 244 -6.10 6.47 21.17
N VAL A 245 -6.68 6.24 19.99
CA VAL A 245 -6.91 7.25 18.94
C VAL A 245 -8.32 7.13 18.41
N HIS A 246 -9.04 8.25 18.35
CA HIS A 246 -10.34 8.41 17.71
C HIS A 246 -10.27 9.59 16.75
N ALA A 247 -10.52 9.35 15.46
CA ALA A 247 -10.48 10.40 14.45
C ALA A 247 -11.74 10.41 13.59
N ARG A 248 -12.18 11.61 13.23
CA ARG A 248 -13.26 11.86 12.28
C ARG A 248 -12.75 12.70 11.13
N TYR A 249 -13.01 12.24 9.92
CA TYR A 249 -12.70 12.97 8.71
C TYR A 249 -14.00 13.38 8.00
N GLU A 250 -14.06 14.62 7.57
CA GLU A 250 -15.04 15.05 6.59
C GLU A 250 -14.48 14.75 5.19
N THR A 251 -15.33 14.29 4.30
CA THR A 251 -14.92 13.89 2.95
C THR A 251 -15.62 14.73 1.90
N LYS A 252 -15.05 14.76 0.71
CA LYS A 252 -15.62 15.50 -0.43
C LYS A 252 -17.01 14.98 -0.84
N SER A 253 -17.29 13.70 -0.63
CA SER A 253 -18.60 13.10 -0.90
C SER A 253 -19.66 13.45 0.15
N GLY A 254 -19.28 13.99 1.30
CA GLY A 254 -20.13 14.20 2.46
C GLY A 254 -20.30 12.96 3.35
N ILE A 255 -19.77 11.79 2.96
CA ILE A 255 -19.79 10.57 3.76
C ILE A 255 -18.67 10.64 4.79
N PRO A 256 -18.94 10.72 6.10
CA PRO A 256 -17.90 10.82 7.12
C PRO A 256 -17.10 9.52 7.19
N LEU A 257 -15.79 9.66 7.39
CA LEU A 257 -14.85 8.57 7.63
C LEU A 257 -14.36 8.66 9.08
N TYR A 258 -14.32 7.52 9.78
CA TYR A 258 -13.83 7.43 11.15
C TYR A 258 -12.66 6.45 11.23
N PHE A 259 -11.77 6.69 12.18
CA PHE A 259 -10.72 5.75 12.57
C PHE A 259 -10.71 5.60 14.09
N ASP A 260 -10.70 4.35 14.55
CA ASP A 260 -10.64 4.01 15.97
C ASP A 260 -9.56 2.96 16.22
N SER A 261 -8.68 3.20 17.21
CA SER A 261 -7.71 2.22 17.70
C SER A 261 -7.41 2.43 19.17
N LYS A 262 -7.47 1.33 19.95
CA LYS A 262 -7.13 1.31 21.37
C LYS A 262 -6.26 0.09 21.67
N LYS A 263 -5.13 0.32 22.32
CA LYS A 263 -4.15 -0.71 22.67
C LYS A 263 -4.77 -1.80 23.56
N GLY A 264 -4.49 -3.06 23.23
CA GLY A 264 -4.88 -4.20 24.05
C GLY A 264 -6.37 -4.53 24.07
N THR A 265 -7.18 -3.98 23.16
CA THR A 265 -8.62 -4.27 23.07
C THR A 265 -8.97 -5.24 21.93
N TRP A 266 -7.94 -5.80 21.27
CA TRP A 266 -8.17 -6.87 20.30
C TRP A 266 -8.76 -8.11 20.97
N THR A 267 -9.77 -8.70 20.34
CA THR A 267 -10.37 -9.96 20.76
C THR A 267 -10.50 -10.91 19.58
N PRO A 268 -10.33 -12.25 19.76
CA PRO A 268 -10.58 -13.20 18.70
C PRO A 268 -11.95 -13.04 18.06
N GLY A 269 -12.01 -13.12 16.73
CA GLY A 269 -13.26 -12.94 15.99
C GLY A 269 -13.69 -11.49 15.80
N THR A 270 -12.85 -10.52 16.19
CA THR A 270 -13.06 -9.10 15.91
C THR A 270 -12.04 -8.64 14.88
N PRO A 271 -12.32 -8.79 13.59
CA PRO A 271 -11.39 -8.40 12.55
C PRO A 271 -11.17 -6.90 12.54
N PHE A 272 -9.97 -6.47 12.18
CA PHE A 272 -9.71 -5.09 11.83
C PHE A 272 -10.02 -4.83 10.36
N GLY A 273 -10.26 -3.57 9.98
CA GLY A 273 -10.61 -3.22 8.61
C GLY A 273 -11.58 -2.05 8.51
N ALA A 274 -12.41 -2.05 7.48
CA ALA A 274 -13.38 -0.99 7.23
C ALA A 274 -14.82 -1.52 7.27
N ARG A 275 -15.73 -0.74 7.85
CA ARG A 275 -17.17 -1.00 7.84
C ARG A 275 -17.90 0.08 7.06
N LEU A 276 -18.64 -0.33 6.04
CA LEU A 276 -19.51 0.53 5.24
C LEU A 276 -20.90 0.46 5.86
N ILE A 277 -21.31 1.52 6.55
CA ILE A 277 -22.56 1.55 7.30
C ILE A 277 -23.62 2.27 6.47
N GLY A 278 -24.59 1.52 6.01
CA GLY A 278 -25.71 2.02 5.25
C GLY A 278 -27.01 2.09 6.07
N SER A 279 -28.06 2.67 5.47
CA SER A 279 -29.37 2.82 6.12
C SER A 279 -30.17 1.50 6.25
N LYS A 280 -29.75 0.42 5.55
CA LYS A 280 -30.45 -0.89 5.54
C LYS A 280 -29.51 -2.07 5.86
N GLY A 281 -28.22 -1.84 6.04
CA GLY A 281 -27.26 -2.89 6.33
C GLY A 281 -25.84 -2.37 6.42
N VAL A 282 -24.92 -3.27 6.74
CA VAL A 282 -23.50 -2.97 6.89
C VAL A 282 -22.68 -3.95 6.05
N ILE A 283 -21.68 -3.48 5.34
CA ILE A 283 -20.66 -4.34 4.75
C ILE A 283 -19.36 -4.17 5.53
N SER A 284 -18.85 -5.26 6.11
CA SER A 284 -17.56 -5.30 6.77
C SER A 284 -16.51 -5.81 5.79
N LEU A 285 -15.42 -5.03 5.62
CA LEU A 285 -14.21 -5.40 4.88
C LEU A 285 -13.15 -5.79 5.89
N GLN A 286 -12.84 -7.08 5.97
CA GLN A 286 -11.98 -7.70 6.98
C GLN A 286 -10.56 -7.85 6.42
N ILE A 287 -9.62 -7.10 6.96
CA ILE A 287 -8.24 -7.15 6.49
C ILE A 287 -7.58 -8.44 6.99
N ASP A 288 -6.92 -9.15 6.06
CA ASP A 288 -6.21 -10.42 6.31
C ASP A 288 -7.10 -11.60 6.76
N GLU A 289 -8.42 -11.47 6.61
CA GLU A 289 -9.39 -12.52 6.92
C GLU A 289 -10.15 -12.97 5.66
N GLU A 290 -10.67 -14.19 5.70
CA GLU A 290 -11.59 -14.72 4.69
C GLU A 290 -12.93 -15.15 5.33
N PRO A 291 -14.04 -14.77 4.71
CA PRO A 291 -14.15 -13.91 3.53
C PRO A 291 -13.74 -12.48 3.82
N LEU A 292 -13.09 -11.80 2.86
CA LEU A 292 -12.72 -10.39 3.02
C LEU A 292 -13.96 -9.51 3.28
N ALA A 293 -15.08 -9.79 2.63
CA ALA A 293 -16.28 -8.97 2.69
C ALA A 293 -17.47 -9.75 3.23
N VAL A 294 -18.16 -9.16 4.22
CA VAL A 294 -19.35 -9.73 4.86
C VAL A 294 -20.47 -8.70 4.89
N LEU A 295 -21.62 -9.03 4.36
CA LEU A 295 -22.85 -8.25 4.50
C LEU A 295 -23.57 -8.64 5.81
N GLU A 296 -23.91 -7.65 6.63
CA GLU A 296 -24.74 -7.79 7.81
C GLU A 296 -26.09 -7.07 7.57
N ARG A 297 -27.18 -7.83 7.56
CA ARG A 297 -28.54 -7.30 7.34
C ARG A 297 -29.55 -8.12 8.15
N GLU A 298 -30.47 -7.44 8.85
CA GLU A 298 -31.53 -8.08 9.65
C GLU A 298 -30.99 -9.11 10.68
N GLY A 299 -29.86 -8.78 11.31
CA GLY A 299 -29.21 -9.65 12.30
C GLY A 299 -28.50 -10.88 11.70
N ARG A 300 -28.44 -11.01 10.38
CA ARG A 300 -27.79 -12.12 9.67
C ARG A 300 -26.53 -11.65 9.00
N LYS A 301 -25.55 -12.57 8.85
CA LYS A 301 -24.28 -12.34 8.16
C LYS A 301 -24.21 -13.19 6.89
N PHE A 302 -23.82 -12.56 5.81
CA PHE A 302 -23.70 -13.20 4.50
C PHE A 302 -22.31 -12.90 3.94
N PRO A 303 -21.50 -13.92 3.60
CA PRO A 303 -20.24 -13.69 2.90
C PRO A 303 -20.52 -13.06 1.54
N ILE A 304 -19.70 -12.12 1.11
CA ILE A 304 -19.71 -11.60 -0.24
C ILE A 304 -18.56 -12.25 -1.01
N THR A 305 -18.88 -12.77 -2.18
CA THR A 305 -17.92 -13.41 -3.09
C THR A 305 -17.86 -12.65 -4.41
N THR A 306 -17.04 -13.09 -5.33
CA THR A 306 -17.00 -12.53 -6.70
C THR A 306 -18.33 -12.70 -7.44
N ASP A 307 -19.12 -13.70 -7.06
CA ASP A 307 -20.39 -14.05 -7.72
C ASP A 307 -21.62 -13.40 -7.07
N GLY A 308 -21.44 -12.73 -5.92
CA GLY A 308 -22.52 -12.03 -5.22
C GLY A 308 -22.61 -12.35 -3.73
N ILE A 309 -23.83 -12.20 -3.17
CA ILE A 309 -24.12 -12.44 -1.75
C ILE A 309 -24.45 -13.93 -1.54
N GLY A 310 -23.68 -14.56 -0.67
CA GLY A 310 -24.18 -15.65 0.18
C GLY A 310 -24.36 -17.04 -0.43
N GLN A 311 -23.53 -17.58 -1.35
CA GLN A 311 -23.56 -19.03 -1.61
C GLN A 311 -22.30 -19.66 -2.21
N ALA A 312 -21.29 -18.90 -2.56
CA ALA A 312 -20.04 -19.53 -2.98
C ALA A 312 -19.25 -19.98 -1.74
N GLU A 313 -18.73 -21.19 -1.78
CA GLU A 313 -17.68 -21.60 -0.85
C GLU A 313 -16.60 -20.51 -0.84
N PRO A 314 -16.11 -20.08 0.35
CA PRO A 314 -14.99 -19.17 0.41
C PRO A 314 -13.90 -19.70 -0.50
N ILE A 315 -13.34 -18.86 -1.36
CA ILE A 315 -12.22 -19.26 -2.21
C ILE A 315 -11.09 -19.62 -1.24
N LYS A 316 -10.99 -20.91 -0.91
CA LYS A 316 -10.04 -21.46 0.10
C LYS A 316 -8.59 -21.10 -0.21
N ASP A 317 -8.31 -20.66 -1.42
CA ASP A 317 -6.99 -20.35 -1.93
C ASP A 317 -6.75 -18.88 -2.30
N ILE A 318 -7.54 -17.96 -1.79
CA ILE A 318 -7.24 -16.53 -1.98
C ILE A 318 -5.89 -16.13 -1.37
N LYS A 319 -5.44 -16.82 -0.32
CA LYS A 319 -4.03 -16.74 0.12
C LYS A 319 -3.04 -17.16 -0.99
N LEU A 320 -3.45 -17.95 -1.95
CA LEU A 320 -2.63 -18.42 -3.06
C LEU A 320 -2.91 -17.67 -4.37
N VAL A 321 -4.15 -17.40 -4.71
CA VAL A 321 -4.51 -16.69 -5.98
C VAL A 321 -4.20 -15.20 -5.89
N ASN A 322 -4.36 -14.62 -4.73
CA ASN A 322 -3.92 -13.27 -4.43
C ASN A 322 -2.83 -13.24 -3.38
N GLY A 323 -2.21 -14.35 -3.01
CA GLY A 323 -1.07 -14.45 -2.08
C GLY A 323 -0.67 -13.13 -1.39
N GLY A 324 -1.61 -12.31 -1.09
CA GLY A 324 -1.52 -10.93 -0.73
C GLY A 324 -0.87 -10.02 -1.79
N HIS A 325 0.08 -10.46 -2.59
CA HIS A 325 0.90 -9.60 -3.46
C HIS A 325 0.72 -9.85 -4.95
N HIS A 326 0.18 -11.00 -5.37
CA HIS A 326 0.02 -11.35 -6.79
C HIS A 326 -0.81 -10.33 -7.57
N GLY A 327 -1.92 -9.85 -7.01
CA GLY A 327 -2.78 -8.85 -7.63
C GLY A 327 -2.04 -7.53 -7.86
N ALA A 328 -1.31 -7.07 -6.84
CA ALA A 328 -0.53 -5.84 -6.89
C ALA A 328 0.61 -5.90 -7.92
N VAL A 329 1.36 -7.02 -7.93
CA VAL A 329 2.45 -7.23 -8.89
C VAL A 329 1.92 -7.31 -10.32
N ARG A 330 0.82 -8.02 -10.58
CA ARG A 330 0.21 -8.07 -11.91
C ARG A 330 -0.28 -6.70 -12.37
N ASP A 331 -0.88 -5.92 -11.48
CA ASP A 331 -1.30 -4.56 -11.79
C ASP A 331 -0.09 -3.65 -12.09
N LEU A 332 1.01 -3.77 -11.34
CA LEU A 332 2.26 -3.07 -11.63
C LEU A 332 2.80 -3.41 -13.02
N LEU A 333 2.85 -4.70 -13.38
CA LEU A 333 3.31 -5.13 -14.70
C LEU A 333 2.43 -4.59 -15.82
N ALA A 334 1.10 -4.63 -15.64
CA ALA A 334 0.15 -4.04 -16.59
C ALA A 334 0.33 -2.52 -16.66
N ALA A 335 0.51 -1.83 -15.52
CA ALA A 335 0.74 -0.40 -15.46
C ALA A 335 2.02 0.03 -16.20
N ILE A 336 3.10 -0.77 -16.09
CA ILE A 336 4.34 -0.55 -16.87
C ILE A 336 4.06 -0.68 -18.37
N ALA A 337 3.39 -1.76 -18.79
CA ALA A 337 3.11 -2.03 -20.20
C ALA A 337 2.16 -1.00 -20.82
N GLU A 338 1.11 -0.63 -20.11
CA GLU A 338 0.05 0.28 -20.54
C GLU A 338 0.37 1.75 -20.28
N LYS A 339 1.46 2.06 -19.58
CA LYS A 339 1.88 3.41 -19.17
C LYS A 339 0.83 4.15 -18.34
N ARG A 340 0.07 3.44 -17.53
CA ARG A 340 -0.90 3.98 -16.57
C ARG A 340 -0.38 3.94 -15.14
N GLU A 341 -1.07 4.60 -14.23
CA GLU A 341 -0.78 4.44 -12.80
C GLU A 341 -1.28 3.08 -12.26
N PRO A 342 -0.54 2.45 -11.35
CA PRO A 342 -1.04 1.31 -10.58
C PRO A 342 -2.22 1.71 -9.67
N LEU A 343 -3.07 0.75 -9.33
CA LEU A 343 -4.23 0.98 -8.46
C LEU A 343 -3.85 1.56 -7.09
N CYS A 344 -2.75 1.08 -6.50
CA CYS A 344 -2.17 1.64 -5.28
C CYS A 344 -0.83 2.33 -5.60
N GLY A 345 -0.89 3.36 -6.44
CA GLY A 345 0.27 4.17 -6.85
C GLY A 345 0.70 5.18 -5.78
N PRO A 346 1.69 6.03 -6.12
CA PRO A 346 2.26 7.03 -5.19
C PRO A 346 1.22 8.01 -4.63
N GLU A 347 0.21 8.39 -5.40
CA GLU A 347 -0.87 9.28 -4.96
C GLU A 347 -1.73 8.61 -3.89
N ALA A 348 -2.09 7.33 -4.07
CA ALA A 348 -2.82 6.56 -3.07
C ALA A 348 -2.00 6.39 -1.78
N GLY A 349 -0.66 6.22 -1.91
CA GLY A 349 0.25 6.20 -0.77
C GLY A 349 0.29 7.54 -0.04
N ARG A 350 0.41 8.65 -0.78
CA ARG A 350 0.37 10.00 -0.21
C ARG A 350 -0.93 10.25 0.55
N GLU A 351 -2.08 9.82 0.01
CA GLU A 351 -3.37 9.94 0.69
C GLU A 351 -3.39 9.19 2.02
N THR A 352 -2.89 7.96 2.08
CA THR A 352 -2.85 7.19 3.35
C THR A 352 -1.90 7.82 4.37
N VAL A 353 -0.75 8.35 3.94
CA VAL A 353 0.17 9.11 4.81
C VAL A 353 -0.51 10.38 5.31
N GLU A 354 -1.23 11.10 4.46
CA GLU A 354 -1.92 12.33 4.83
C GLU A 354 -3.01 12.07 5.89
N LEU A 355 -3.83 11.04 5.71
CA LEU A 355 -4.85 10.66 6.68
C LEU A 355 -4.23 10.30 8.05
N THR A 356 -3.09 9.59 8.04
CA THR A 356 -2.35 9.28 9.26
C THR A 356 -1.79 10.54 9.94
N LEU A 357 -1.11 11.40 9.19
CA LEU A 357 -0.50 12.62 9.74
C LEU A 357 -1.54 13.67 10.15
N ALA A 358 -2.73 13.66 9.55
CA ALA A 358 -3.83 14.55 9.93
C ALA A 358 -4.30 14.34 11.37
N VAL A 359 -4.25 13.11 11.90
CA VAL A 359 -4.53 12.81 13.31
C VAL A 359 -3.52 13.53 14.22
N PHE A 360 -2.24 13.41 13.91
CA PHE A 360 -1.18 14.06 14.69
C PHE A 360 -1.19 15.58 14.52
N ALA A 361 -1.59 16.09 13.35
CA ALA A 361 -1.78 17.53 13.15
C ALA A 361 -2.96 18.06 13.98
N SER A 362 -4.07 17.35 14.04
CA SER A 362 -5.19 17.68 14.93
C SER A 362 -4.76 17.65 16.40
N PHE A 363 -4.04 16.61 16.84
CA PHE A 363 -3.48 16.54 18.19
C PHE A 363 -2.58 17.75 18.49
N ALA A 364 -1.64 18.09 17.59
CA ALA A 364 -0.75 19.24 17.77
C ALA A 364 -1.51 20.58 17.83
N ALA A 365 -2.68 20.65 17.19
CA ALA A 365 -3.61 21.78 17.27
C ALA A 365 -4.54 21.75 18.51
N GLY A 366 -4.30 20.87 19.47
CA GLY A 366 -5.12 20.72 20.67
C GLY A 366 -6.45 20.00 20.43
N GLY A 367 -6.48 19.04 19.54
CA GLY A 367 -7.68 18.26 19.17
C GLY A 367 -8.62 18.97 18.21
N LYS A 368 -8.22 20.12 17.68
CA LYS A 368 -9.06 20.91 16.76
C LYS A 368 -9.06 20.32 15.35
N LYS A 369 -10.15 20.63 14.63
CA LYS A 369 -10.27 20.32 13.21
C LYS A 369 -9.15 20.98 12.40
N VAL A 370 -8.47 20.20 11.57
CA VAL A 370 -7.46 20.65 10.60
C VAL A 370 -7.98 20.43 9.18
N ALA A 371 -7.69 21.37 8.29
CA ALA A 371 -8.06 21.25 6.87
C ALA A 371 -7.11 20.29 6.15
N LEU A 372 -7.63 19.58 5.14
CA LEU A 372 -6.86 18.76 4.22
C LEU A 372 -7.00 19.32 2.78
N PRO A 373 -5.94 19.26 1.98
CA PRO A 373 -4.61 18.71 2.31
C PRO A 373 -3.86 19.56 3.35
N LEU A 374 -3.02 18.91 4.17
CA LEU A 374 -2.19 19.61 5.15
C LEU A 374 -1.19 20.54 4.45
N THR A 375 -1.10 21.79 4.90
CA THR A 375 -0.16 22.78 4.34
C THR A 375 1.28 22.52 4.82
N ASP A 376 1.45 22.10 6.07
CA ASP A 376 2.74 21.64 6.58
C ASP A 376 2.99 20.21 6.10
N ARG A 377 4.05 20.04 5.32
CA ARG A 377 4.39 18.75 4.69
C ARG A 377 5.34 17.90 5.53
N LEU A 378 5.81 18.39 6.66
CA LEU A 378 6.69 17.67 7.60
C LEU A 378 5.84 16.91 8.63
N HIS A 379 6.53 16.12 9.48
CA HIS A 379 5.85 15.37 10.53
C HIS A 379 5.30 16.31 11.60
N PRO A 380 3.98 16.27 11.96
CA PRO A 380 3.36 17.24 12.88
C PRO A 380 3.88 17.17 14.32
N LEU A 381 4.48 16.03 14.72
CA LEU A 381 5.01 15.80 16.07
C LEU A 381 6.54 16.07 16.19
N ARG A 382 7.16 16.71 15.18
CA ARG A 382 8.59 17.04 15.22
C ARG A 382 8.94 18.10 16.30
#